data_388cdb851fb8f0e9ac5f35e3d9678e3e
#
_entry.id   388cdb851fb8f0e9ac5f35e3d9678e3e
#
_cell.length_a   1.000
_cell.length_b   1.000
_cell.length_c   1.000
_cell.angle_alpha   90.00
_cell.angle_beta   90.00
_cell.angle_gamma   90.00
#
_symmetry.space_group_name_H-M   'P 1'
#
loop_
_entity.id
_entity.type
_entity.pdbx_description
1 polymer ?
#
loop_
_entity_poly.entity_id
_entity_poly.type
_entity_poly.pdbx_seq_one_letter_code
_entity_poly.pdbx_strand_id
1 'polypeptide(L)'
;FAHRGYAVARLVGTLYMTLEGIFGVPLNVASTYIVLFTIFGAILQHSGAGQFFITWTMALFGRSTSGAGPGRTVAMSGFLLGTVSGSGVATTVPLGAIAWPMLRRAGFSPDVGGAILSASGIGAIMAPPTMGAAAFLIVEFLNISYPQVIAMAIVPAVLYYLSIVLMIEAVVVE
;
A
#
# COMPACT_ATOMS: atom_id res chain seq x y z
N PHE A 1 22.94 29.08 7.28
CA PHE A 1 23.60 27.87 6.78
C PHE A 1 24.56 28.28 5.64
N ALA A 2 25.83 28.57 5.95
CA ALA A 2 26.83 28.90 4.93
C ALA A 2 27.54 27.60 4.52
N HIS A 3 27.22 27.11 3.33
CA HIS A 3 27.89 25.96 2.71
C HIS A 3 28.93 26.44 1.70
N ARG A 4 30.15 25.93 1.79
CA ARG A 4 31.28 26.35 0.90
C ARG A 4 31.07 26.02 -0.58
N GLY A 5 30.01 25.30 -0.93
CA GLY A 5 29.80 24.76 -2.28
C GLY A 5 30.77 23.62 -2.62
N TYR A 6 30.44 22.89 -3.67
CA TYR A 6 31.32 21.85 -4.24
C TYR A 6 31.70 22.23 -5.66
N ALA A 7 32.91 21.90 -6.06
CA ALA A 7 33.32 22.04 -7.46
C ALA A 7 32.44 21.12 -8.33
N VAL A 8 32.05 21.59 -9.52
CA VAL A 8 31.19 20.84 -10.46
C VAL A 8 31.81 19.45 -10.78
N ALA A 9 33.11 19.39 -10.97
CA ALA A 9 33.82 18.12 -11.23
C ALA A 9 33.64 17.12 -10.08
N ARG A 10 33.62 17.57 -8.82
CA ARG A 10 33.36 16.71 -7.66
C ARG A 10 31.91 16.22 -7.61
N LEU A 11 30.96 17.10 -7.93
CA LEU A 11 29.53 16.71 -7.99
C LEU A 11 29.30 15.67 -9.08
N VAL A 12 29.82 15.90 -10.28
CA VAL A 12 29.73 14.94 -11.39
C VAL A 12 30.43 13.62 -11.02
N GLY A 13 31.62 13.67 -10.45
CA GLY A 13 32.35 12.48 -10.02
C GLY A 13 31.57 11.67 -8.98
N THR A 14 31.03 12.32 -7.95
CA THR A 14 30.22 11.60 -6.92
C THR A 14 28.93 11.04 -7.50
N LEU A 15 28.23 11.79 -8.34
CA LEU A 15 26.94 11.35 -8.89
C LEU A 15 27.07 10.20 -9.90
N TYR A 16 28.08 10.21 -10.76
CA TYR A 16 28.21 9.27 -11.87
C TYR A 16 29.28 8.21 -11.71
N MET A 17 30.32 8.44 -10.89
CA MET A 17 31.46 7.55 -10.79
C MET A 17 31.52 6.76 -9.49
N THR A 18 30.56 6.96 -8.57
CA THR A 18 30.52 6.24 -7.30
C THR A 18 29.17 5.53 -7.11
N LEU A 19 29.17 4.47 -6.29
CA LEU A 19 27.97 3.76 -5.87
C LEU A 19 27.13 4.53 -4.83
N GLU A 20 27.60 5.68 -4.39
CA GLU A 20 26.87 6.61 -3.52
C GLU A 20 26.03 7.62 -4.31
N GLY A 21 26.18 7.65 -5.64
CA GLY A 21 25.46 8.53 -6.55
C GLY A 21 24.22 7.90 -7.19
N ILE A 22 23.95 8.31 -8.44
CA ILE A 22 22.79 7.85 -9.22
C ILE A 22 22.77 6.34 -9.40
N PHE A 23 23.95 5.72 -9.60
CA PHE A 23 24.10 4.28 -9.84
C PHE A 23 24.25 3.48 -8.53
N GLY A 24 23.80 4.03 -7.41
CA GLY A 24 23.84 3.39 -6.11
C GLY A 24 22.71 2.38 -5.86
N VAL A 25 22.56 2.03 -4.58
CA VAL A 25 21.58 1.05 -4.10
C VAL A 25 20.16 1.31 -4.61
N PRO A 26 19.61 2.55 -4.63
CA PRO A 26 18.25 2.78 -5.09
C PRO A 26 18.02 2.39 -6.55
N LEU A 27 18.97 2.68 -7.44
CA LEU A 27 18.84 2.31 -8.85
C LEU A 27 18.97 0.79 -9.05
N ASN A 28 19.88 0.15 -8.32
CA ASN A 28 20.03 -1.31 -8.36
C ASN A 28 18.72 -2.01 -7.92
N VAL A 29 18.14 -1.59 -6.80
CA VAL A 29 16.86 -2.11 -6.32
C VAL A 29 15.74 -1.82 -7.32
N ALA A 30 15.70 -0.62 -7.90
CA ALA A 30 14.68 -0.27 -8.89
C ALA A 30 14.75 -1.14 -10.14
N SER A 31 15.95 -1.35 -10.69
CA SER A 31 16.15 -2.11 -11.93
C SER A 31 15.94 -3.62 -11.77
N THR A 32 16.07 -4.16 -10.57
CA THR A 32 15.91 -5.59 -10.28
C THR A 32 14.53 -5.88 -9.68
N TYR A 33 14.33 -5.52 -8.43
CA TYR A 33 13.13 -5.91 -7.67
C TYR A 33 11.89 -5.11 -8.05
N ILE A 34 11.99 -3.78 -8.13
CA ILE A 34 10.80 -2.93 -8.33
C ILE A 34 10.19 -3.18 -9.72
N VAL A 35 11.00 -3.29 -10.76
CA VAL A 35 10.51 -3.59 -12.12
C VAL A 35 9.80 -4.93 -12.16
N LEU A 36 10.40 -5.99 -11.59
CA LEU A 36 9.80 -7.33 -11.56
C LEU A 36 8.48 -7.36 -10.79
N PHE A 37 8.43 -6.72 -9.61
CA PHE A 37 7.20 -6.64 -8.83
C PHE A 37 6.12 -5.78 -9.48
N THR A 38 6.50 -4.73 -10.21
CA THR A 38 5.56 -3.92 -10.98
C THR A 38 4.91 -4.73 -12.10
N ILE A 39 5.70 -5.52 -12.83
CA ILE A 39 5.19 -6.43 -13.87
C ILE A 39 4.27 -7.48 -13.25
N PHE A 40 4.68 -8.11 -12.15
CA PHE A 40 3.87 -9.08 -11.43
C PHE A 40 2.54 -8.48 -10.95
N GLY A 41 2.59 -7.31 -10.33
CA GLY A 41 1.39 -6.57 -9.89
C GLY A 41 0.45 -6.23 -11.05
N ALA A 42 0.99 -5.80 -12.19
CA ALA A 42 0.20 -5.53 -13.40
C ALA A 42 -0.49 -6.81 -13.93
N ILE A 43 0.21 -7.93 -13.97
CA ILE A 43 -0.37 -9.23 -14.38
C ILE A 43 -1.51 -9.62 -13.43
N LEU A 44 -1.30 -9.53 -12.12
CA LEU A 44 -2.33 -9.85 -11.12
C LEU A 44 -3.54 -8.92 -11.23
N GLN A 45 -3.32 -7.63 -11.46
CA GLN A 45 -4.40 -6.67 -11.64
C GLN A 45 -5.26 -6.97 -12.87
N HIS A 46 -4.65 -7.37 -13.99
CA HIS A 46 -5.35 -7.72 -15.22
C HIS A 46 -5.92 -9.14 -15.21
N SER A 47 -5.47 -10.01 -14.34
CA SER A 47 -5.99 -11.37 -14.18
C SER A 47 -7.36 -11.44 -13.50
N GLY A 48 -7.90 -10.32 -13.00
CA GLY A 48 -9.14 -10.28 -12.26
C GLY A 48 -8.99 -10.58 -10.76
N ALA A 49 -7.77 -10.77 -10.25
CA ALA A 49 -7.51 -11.04 -8.84
C ALA A 49 -8.11 -9.94 -7.92
N GLY A 50 -8.04 -8.68 -8.35
CA GLY A 50 -8.64 -7.57 -7.62
C GLY A 50 -10.15 -7.74 -7.42
N GLN A 51 -10.87 -8.07 -8.49
CA GLN A 51 -12.32 -8.31 -8.43
C GLN A 51 -12.65 -9.52 -7.55
N PHE A 52 -11.85 -10.57 -7.63
CA PHE A 52 -12.00 -11.76 -6.79
C PHE A 52 -11.89 -11.40 -5.30
N PHE A 53 -10.85 -10.67 -4.89
CA PHE A 53 -10.66 -10.28 -3.49
C PHE A 53 -11.78 -9.39 -2.97
N ILE A 54 -12.27 -8.43 -3.77
CA ILE A 54 -13.39 -7.58 -3.38
C ILE A 54 -14.66 -8.43 -3.20
N THR A 55 -14.97 -9.31 -4.15
CA THR A 55 -16.14 -10.18 -4.08
C THR A 55 -16.05 -11.13 -2.88
N TRP A 56 -14.89 -11.68 -2.63
CA TRP A 56 -14.64 -12.59 -1.51
C TRP A 56 -14.79 -11.89 -0.15
N THR A 57 -14.24 -10.69 0.01
CA THR A 57 -14.43 -9.89 1.24
C THR A 57 -15.86 -9.45 1.42
N MET A 58 -16.57 -9.11 0.35
CA MET A 58 -18.01 -8.83 0.40
C MET A 58 -18.82 -10.04 0.87
N ALA A 59 -18.45 -11.24 0.45
CA ALA A 59 -19.11 -12.46 0.89
C ALA A 59 -18.88 -12.75 2.38
N LEU A 60 -17.68 -12.44 2.90
CA LEU A 60 -17.32 -12.68 4.31
C LEU A 60 -17.86 -11.62 5.25
N PHE A 61 -17.75 -10.35 4.91
CA PHE A 61 -18.01 -9.22 5.81
C PHE A 61 -19.25 -8.40 5.42
N GLY A 62 -19.72 -8.50 4.18
CA GLY A 62 -20.82 -7.71 3.65
C GLY A 62 -22.21 -8.07 4.23
N ARG A 63 -22.33 -9.20 4.92
CA ARG A 63 -23.56 -9.66 5.59
C ARG A 63 -23.75 -9.09 7.00
N SER A 64 -22.84 -8.25 7.47
CA SER A 64 -22.99 -7.63 8.80
C SER A 64 -24.22 -6.73 8.82
N THR A 65 -25.11 -6.96 9.79
CA THR A 65 -26.31 -6.14 10.04
C THR A 65 -25.98 -4.78 10.67
N SER A 66 -24.73 -4.56 11.08
CA SER A 66 -24.30 -3.26 11.59
C SER A 66 -24.03 -2.29 10.44
N GLY A 67 -24.36 -1.00 10.59
CA GLY A 67 -24.07 0.05 9.61
C GLY A 67 -22.59 0.14 9.20
N ALA A 68 -21.68 -0.34 10.06
CA ALA A 68 -20.24 -0.41 9.81
C ALA A 68 -19.82 -1.50 8.81
N GLY A 69 -20.68 -2.48 8.49
CA GLY A 69 -20.36 -3.62 7.62
C GLY A 69 -19.70 -3.25 6.29
N PRO A 70 -20.28 -2.32 5.51
CA PRO A 70 -19.68 -1.87 4.25
C PRO A 70 -18.29 -1.24 4.42
N GLY A 71 -18.10 -0.42 5.45
CA GLY A 71 -16.80 0.17 5.75
C GLY A 71 -15.73 -0.88 6.07
N ARG A 72 -16.06 -1.86 6.92
CA ARG A 72 -15.17 -2.99 7.23
C ARG A 72 -14.82 -3.79 5.98
N THR A 73 -15.80 -4.03 5.10
CA THR A 73 -15.57 -4.73 3.83
C THR A 73 -14.56 -3.98 2.98
N VAL A 74 -14.64 -2.65 2.91
CA VAL A 74 -13.69 -1.81 2.18
C VAL A 74 -12.29 -1.90 2.79
N ALA A 75 -12.17 -1.79 4.11
CA ALA A 75 -10.90 -1.90 4.81
C ALA A 75 -10.22 -3.25 4.55
N MET A 76 -10.95 -4.35 4.68
CA MET A 76 -10.43 -5.71 4.44
C MET A 76 -10.12 -5.96 2.96
N SER A 77 -10.94 -5.43 2.04
CA SER A 77 -10.64 -5.50 0.60
C SER A 77 -9.38 -4.71 0.24
N GLY A 78 -9.19 -3.54 0.84
CA GLY A 78 -7.99 -2.74 0.69
C GLY A 78 -6.74 -3.48 1.19
N PHE A 79 -6.84 -4.15 2.34
CA PHE A 79 -5.76 -5.01 2.84
C PHE A 79 -5.41 -6.11 1.85
N LEU A 80 -6.39 -6.92 1.42
CA LEU A 80 -6.14 -8.06 0.52
C LEU A 80 -5.63 -7.62 -0.86
N LEU A 81 -6.20 -6.54 -1.44
CA LEU A 81 -5.67 -5.95 -2.65
C LEU A 81 -4.25 -5.42 -2.45
N GLY A 82 -4.00 -4.84 -1.28
CA GLY A 82 -2.69 -4.34 -0.88
C GLY A 82 -1.62 -5.42 -0.83
N THR A 83 -1.99 -6.62 -0.31
CA THR A 83 -1.05 -7.77 -0.27
C THR A 83 -0.56 -8.19 -1.65
N VAL A 84 -1.29 -7.85 -2.70
CA VAL A 84 -0.97 -8.19 -4.09
C VAL A 84 -0.31 -7.04 -4.83
N SER A 85 -0.83 -5.82 -4.65
CA SER A 85 -0.38 -4.67 -5.45
C SER A 85 0.85 -3.96 -4.89
N GLY A 86 1.01 -3.92 -3.56
CA GLY A 86 2.05 -3.14 -2.88
C GLY A 86 2.00 -1.63 -3.17
N SER A 87 0.96 -1.13 -3.81
CA SER A 87 0.81 0.26 -4.24
C SER A 87 -0.51 0.84 -3.76
N GLY A 88 -0.43 1.96 -3.02
CA GLY A 88 -1.63 2.66 -2.54
C GLY A 88 -2.55 3.11 -3.66
N VAL A 89 -2.01 3.68 -4.73
CA VAL A 89 -2.81 4.15 -5.87
C VAL A 89 -3.43 2.97 -6.63
N ALA A 90 -2.65 1.93 -6.93
CA ALA A 90 -3.13 0.74 -7.63
C ALA A 90 -4.19 -0.03 -6.83
N THR A 91 -4.24 0.16 -5.51
CA THR A 91 -5.27 -0.40 -4.64
C THR A 91 -6.49 0.52 -4.53
N THR A 92 -6.27 1.82 -4.27
CA THR A 92 -7.36 2.78 -4.00
C THR A 92 -8.27 2.98 -5.22
N VAL A 93 -7.71 3.08 -6.42
CA VAL A 93 -8.48 3.40 -7.63
C VAL A 93 -9.50 2.30 -7.97
N PRO A 94 -9.15 1.02 -8.14
CA PRO A 94 -10.11 -0.03 -8.42
C PRO A 94 -11.05 -0.29 -7.22
N LEU A 95 -10.54 -0.20 -5.98
CA LEU A 95 -11.35 -0.33 -4.79
C LEU A 95 -12.43 0.76 -4.74
N GLY A 96 -12.07 2.00 -5.03
CA GLY A 96 -12.98 3.14 -5.05
C GLY A 96 -14.08 2.98 -6.10
N ALA A 97 -13.74 2.54 -7.30
CA ALA A 97 -14.70 2.34 -8.38
C ALA A 97 -15.82 1.35 -8.00
N ILE A 98 -15.50 0.30 -7.25
CA ILE A 98 -16.44 -0.76 -6.88
C ILE A 98 -17.09 -0.47 -5.53
N ALA A 99 -16.34 -0.02 -4.55
CA ALA A 99 -16.82 0.12 -3.17
C ALA A 99 -17.54 1.45 -2.90
N TRP A 100 -17.26 2.51 -3.66
CA TRP A 100 -17.94 3.80 -3.46
C TRP A 100 -19.46 3.73 -3.56
N PRO A 101 -20.05 3.11 -4.59
CA PRO A 101 -21.52 2.97 -4.65
C PRO A 101 -22.10 2.22 -3.46
N MET A 102 -21.38 1.25 -2.89
CA MET A 102 -21.75 0.48 -1.72
C MET A 102 -21.75 1.35 -0.45
N LEU A 103 -20.66 2.10 -0.21
CA LEU A 103 -20.55 3.02 0.94
C LEU A 103 -21.64 4.08 0.90
N ARG A 104 -21.90 4.67 -0.27
CA ARG A 104 -22.95 5.67 -0.46
C ARG A 104 -24.36 5.12 -0.15
N ARG A 105 -24.67 3.89 -0.60
CA ARG A 105 -25.96 3.23 -0.29
C ARG A 105 -26.10 2.91 1.19
N ALA A 106 -25.00 2.70 1.89
CA ALA A 106 -24.97 2.45 3.33
C ALA A 106 -25.08 3.74 4.18
N GLY A 107 -25.17 4.92 3.54
CA GLY A 107 -25.37 6.19 4.22
C GLY A 107 -24.08 6.92 4.61
N PHE A 108 -22.89 6.42 4.21
CA PHE A 108 -21.64 7.12 4.48
C PHE A 108 -21.58 8.44 3.70
N SER A 109 -21.19 9.52 4.39
CA SER A 109 -20.94 10.81 3.75
C SER A 109 -19.77 10.72 2.77
N PRO A 110 -19.68 11.59 1.74
CA PRO A 110 -18.58 11.60 0.79
C PRO A 110 -17.21 11.71 1.46
N ASP A 111 -17.09 12.52 2.52
CA ASP A 111 -15.84 12.75 3.24
C ASP A 111 -15.38 11.48 3.97
N VAL A 112 -16.30 10.85 4.71
CA VAL A 112 -16.01 9.62 5.47
C VAL A 112 -15.73 8.45 4.51
N GLY A 113 -16.55 8.28 3.47
CA GLY A 113 -16.33 7.22 2.49
C GLY A 113 -15.03 7.39 1.73
N GLY A 114 -14.69 8.62 1.35
CA GLY A 114 -13.41 8.96 0.75
C GLY A 114 -12.21 8.69 1.68
N ALA A 115 -12.34 9.03 2.95
CA ALA A 115 -11.32 8.75 3.97
C ALA A 115 -11.10 7.24 4.15
N ILE A 116 -12.17 6.45 4.25
CA ILE A 116 -12.09 4.98 4.36
C ILE A 116 -11.38 4.38 3.14
N LEU A 117 -11.75 4.80 1.93
CA LEU A 117 -11.14 4.31 0.69
C LEU A 117 -9.66 4.66 0.61
N SER A 118 -9.31 5.91 0.91
CA SER A 118 -7.93 6.38 0.88
C SER A 118 -7.06 5.68 1.92
N ALA A 119 -7.53 5.62 3.17
CA ALA A 119 -6.80 4.95 4.24
C ALA A 119 -6.60 3.45 3.94
N SER A 120 -7.67 2.76 3.49
CA SER A 120 -7.60 1.35 3.14
C SER A 120 -6.61 1.07 2.01
N GLY A 121 -6.56 1.97 1.01
CA GLY A 121 -5.64 1.83 -0.12
C GLY A 121 -4.19 2.15 0.24
N ILE A 122 -3.94 3.22 1.00
CA ILE A 122 -2.58 3.58 1.43
C ILE A 122 -1.93 2.46 2.26
N GLY A 123 -2.72 1.75 3.06
CA GLY A 123 -2.25 0.59 3.83
C GLY A 123 -1.61 -0.51 2.98
N ALA A 124 -1.88 -0.55 1.67
CA ALA A 124 -1.24 -1.48 0.74
C ALA A 124 0.29 -1.41 0.74
N ILE A 125 0.87 -0.23 1.03
CA ILE A 125 2.31 -0.04 1.09
C ILE A 125 2.95 -0.85 2.24
N MET A 126 2.17 -1.11 3.30
CA MET A 126 2.61 -1.90 4.47
C MET A 126 2.07 -3.33 4.48
N ALA A 127 1.15 -3.67 3.57
CA ALA A 127 0.50 -4.97 3.55
C ALA A 127 1.45 -6.07 3.03
N PRO A 128 1.89 -7.03 3.89
CA PRO A 128 2.67 -8.17 3.42
C PRO A 128 1.83 -9.05 2.48
N PRO A 129 2.44 -9.80 1.55
CA PRO A 129 3.88 -9.95 1.33
C PRO A 129 4.49 -8.94 0.36
N THR A 130 3.73 -8.27 -0.51
CA THR A 130 4.33 -7.46 -1.58
C THR A 130 4.86 -6.12 -1.10
N MET A 131 4.22 -5.51 -0.10
CA MET A 131 4.60 -4.21 0.46
C MET A 131 4.96 -3.17 -0.63
N GLY A 132 5.32 -1.97 -0.28
CA GLY A 132 5.80 -0.97 -1.23
C GLY A 132 7.30 -1.10 -1.53
N ALA A 133 7.78 -0.36 -2.53
CA ALA A 133 9.17 -0.33 -2.95
C ALA A 133 10.17 -0.05 -1.81
N ALA A 134 9.74 0.66 -0.77
CA ALA A 134 10.56 0.94 0.42
C ALA A 134 11.03 -0.33 1.14
N ALA A 135 10.26 -1.43 1.09
CA ALA A 135 10.65 -2.68 1.72
C ALA A 135 11.94 -3.27 1.11
N PHE A 136 12.12 -3.13 -0.20
CA PHE A 136 13.35 -3.59 -0.87
C PHE A 136 14.56 -2.72 -0.52
N LEU A 137 14.35 -1.42 -0.33
CA LEU A 137 15.42 -0.53 0.15
C LEU A 137 15.82 -0.87 1.59
N ILE A 138 14.86 -1.24 2.45
CA ILE A 138 15.15 -1.68 3.82
C ILE A 138 16.00 -2.95 3.81
N VAL A 139 15.67 -3.94 2.96
CA VAL A 139 16.46 -5.16 2.77
C VAL A 139 17.91 -4.83 2.47
N GLU A 140 18.13 -3.95 1.51
CA GLU A 140 19.47 -3.61 1.03
C GLU A 140 20.26 -2.77 2.05
N PHE A 141 19.63 -1.74 2.63
CA PHE A 141 20.31 -0.86 3.59
C PHE A 141 20.62 -1.54 4.92
N LEU A 142 19.74 -2.41 5.40
CA LEU A 142 19.97 -3.14 6.65
C LEU A 142 20.69 -4.47 6.45
N ASN A 143 20.89 -4.88 5.21
CA ASN A 143 21.52 -6.16 4.86
C ASN A 143 20.83 -7.36 5.52
N ILE A 144 19.50 -7.35 5.51
CA ILE A 144 18.63 -8.38 6.08
C ILE A 144 17.81 -9.05 4.98
N SER A 145 17.26 -10.24 5.26
CA SER A 145 16.43 -10.94 4.28
C SER A 145 15.02 -10.34 4.17
N TYR A 146 14.41 -10.43 2.97
CA TYR A 146 13.04 -9.96 2.75
C TYR A 146 12.00 -10.60 3.70
N PRO A 147 12.06 -11.91 4.04
CA PRO A 147 11.17 -12.49 5.05
C PRO A 147 11.28 -11.85 6.44
N GLN A 148 12.46 -11.36 6.81
CA GLN A 148 12.63 -10.62 8.09
C GLN A 148 11.91 -9.27 8.04
N VAL A 149 11.98 -8.56 6.90
CA VAL A 149 11.22 -7.30 6.71
C VAL A 149 9.72 -7.57 6.76
N ILE A 150 9.25 -8.64 6.11
CA ILE A 150 7.84 -9.08 6.20
C ILE A 150 7.43 -9.31 7.67
N ALA A 151 8.22 -10.06 8.43
CA ALA A 151 7.91 -10.35 9.83
C ALA A 151 7.82 -9.08 10.68
N MET A 152 8.71 -8.11 10.45
CA MET A 152 8.66 -6.81 11.12
C MET A 152 7.46 -5.97 10.71
N ALA A 153 7.01 -6.09 9.46
CA ALA A 153 5.87 -5.34 8.92
C ALA A 153 4.51 -5.85 9.40
N ILE A 154 4.40 -7.09 9.86
CA ILE A 154 3.12 -7.69 10.30
C ILE A 154 2.48 -6.85 11.42
N VAL A 155 3.26 -6.50 12.45
CA VAL A 155 2.72 -5.77 13.61
C VAL A 155 2.18 -4.38 13.21
N PRO A 156 2.96 -3.51 12.55
CA PRO A 156 2.44 -2.21 12.12
C PRO A 156 1.29 -2.33 11.11
N ALA A 157 1.29 -3.33 10.22
CA ALA A 157 0.19 -3.55 9.29
C ALA A 157 -1.11 -3.92 10.02
N VAL A 158 -1.05 -4.84 10.98
CA VAL A 158 -2.20 -5.24 11.80
C VAL A 158 -2.74 -4.06 12.59
N LEU A 159 -1.87 -3.29 13.25
CA LEU A 159 -2.27 -2.10 14.03
C LEU A 159 -2.91 -1.04 13.13
N TYR A 160 -2.37 -0.82 11.94
CA TYR A 160 -2.91 0.13 10.97
C TYR A 160 -4.33 -0.25 10.53
N TYR A 161 -4.55 -1.47 10.08
CA TYR A 161 -5.88 -1.91 9.63
C TYR A 161 -6.86 -2.03 10.79
N LEU A 162 -6.40 -2.43 11.98
CA LEU A 162 -7.21 -2.42 13.19
C LEU A 162 -7.68 -0.99 13.52
N SER A 163 -6.81 0.01 13.42
CA SER A 163 -7.18 1.40 13.66
C SER A 163 -8.24 1.90 12.67
N ILE A 164 -8.14 1.52 11.39
CA ILE A 164 -9.18 1.86 10.39
C ILE A 164 -10.52 1.24 10.78
N VAL A 165 -10.54 -0.04 11.15
CA VAL A 165 -11.77 -0.74 11.54
C VAL A 165 -12.38 -0.09 12.78
N LEU A 166 -11.58 0.24 13.80
CA LEU A 166 -12.08 0.91 15.01
C LEU A 166 -12.64 2.32 14.71
N MET A 167 -11.99 3.06 13.82
CA MET A 167 -12.51 4.38 13.39
C MET A 167 -13.83 4.26 12.64
N ILE A 168 -13.99 3.24 11.79
CA ILE A 168 -15.26 2.98 11.09
C ILE A 168 -16.36 2.68 12.09
N GLU A 169 -16.09 1.88 13.13
CA GLU A 169 -17.07 1.61 14.19
C GLU A 169 -17.47 2.90 14.93
N ALA A 170 -16.49 3.73 15.30
CA ALA A 170 -16.73 4.97 16.02
C ALA A 170 -17.64 5.94 15.22
N VAL A 171 -17.39 6.06 13.92
CA VAL A 171 -18.17 6.97 13.03
C VAL A 171 -19.60 6.48 12.80
N VAL A 172 -19.87 5.18 12.87
CA VAL A 172 -21.22 4.62 12.66
C VAL A 172 -22.08 4.69 13.91
N VAL A 173 -21.48 4.81 15.10
CA VAL A 173 -22.19 4.92 16.38
C VAL A 173 -22.71 6.35 16.64
N GLU A 174 -22.13 7.37 15.96
CA GLU A 174 -22.65 8.75 15.98
C GLU A 174 -23.80 8.94 14.98
#